data_03894c724fd079c4e1eecd42db111f18
#
_entry.id   03894c724fd079c4e1eecd42db111f18
#
_cell.length_a   1.000
_cell.length_b   1.000
_cell.length_c   1.000
_cell.angle_alpha   90.00
_cell.angle_beta   90.00
_cell.angle_gamma   90.00
#
_symmetry.space_group_name_H-M   'P 1'
#
loop_
_entity.id
_entity.type
_entity.pdbx_description
1 polymer ?
#
loop_
_entity_poly.entity_id
_entity_poly.type
_entity_poly.pdbx_seq_one_letter_code
_entity_poly.pdbx_strand_id
1 'polypeptide(L)' 'MNTTPAPLAHPVNEACRRLGIGRVKLYELIGSGQLRGFKVGNKRLIPESELQRFVAERMEAGQ' A
#
# COMPACT_ATOMS: atom_id res chain seq x y z
N MET A 1 12.14 5.52 25.01
CA MET A 1 12.08 5.45 23.99
C MET A 1 11.15 6.05 23.26
N ASN A 2 11.13 6.62 22.53
CA ASN A 2 10.27 7.15 21.91
C ASN A 2 10.24 6.85 20.61
N THR A 3 9.44 6.26 20.23
CA THR A 3 9.36 5.91 19.00
C THR A 3 8.37 6.67 18.27
N THR A 4 8.61 7.15 17.16
CA THR A 4 7.62 7.73 16.30
C THR A 4 6.73 6.62 15.77
N PRO A 5 5.46 6.73 15.96
CA PRO A 5 4.57 5.71 15.43
C PRO A 5 4.67 5.64 13.92
N ALA A 6 4.52 4.47 13.38
CA ALA A 6 4.53 4.31 11.94
C ALA A 6 3.32 5.02 11.34
N PRO A 7 3.43 5.60 10.14
CA PRO A 7 2.29 6.22 9.50
C PRO A 7 1.18 5.20 9.28
N LEU A 8 -0.05 5.65 9.43
CA LEU A 8 -1.19 4.79 9.17
C LEU A 8 -1.42 4.59 7.68
N ALA A 9 -0.98 5.52 6.88
CA ALA A 9 -1.16 5.43 5.44
C ALA A 9 0.01 6.08 4.73
N HIS A 10 0.21 5.70 3.50
CA HIS A 10 1.36 6.15 2.72
C HIS A 10 0.92 6.74 1.39
N PRO A 11 1.55 7.80 0.93
CA PRO A 11 1.30 8.26 -0.44
C PRO A 11 1.78 7.22 -1.44
N VAL A 12 1.37 7.39 -2.69
CA VAL A 12 1.64 6.39 -3.72
C VAL A 12 3.11 6.06 -3.82
N ASN A 13 3.97 7.07 -3.84
CA ASN A 13 5.40 6.80 -3.97
C ASN A 13 5.94 5.96 -2.83
N GLU A 14 5.49 6.25 -1.62
CA GLU A 14 5.94 5.51 -0.46
C GLU A 14 5.39 4.09 -0.45
N ALA A 15 4.13 3.94 -0.88
CA ALA A 15 3.54 2.60 -0.98
C ALA A 15 4.31 1.74 -1.97
N CYS A 16 4.73 2.33 -3.09
CA CYS A 16 5.55 1.60 -4.05
C CYS A 16 6.85 1.14 -3.42
N ARG A 17 7.46 2.04 -2.65
CA ARG A 17 8.71 1.71 -1.99
C ARG A 17 8.53 0.60 -0.97
N ARG A 18 7.45 0.69 -0.21
CA ARG A 18 7.15 -0.31 0.80
C ARG A 18 6.94 -1.70 0.18
N LEU A 19 6.28 -1.75 -0.97
CA LEU A 19 6.02 -3.02 -1.64
C LEU A 19 7.16 -3.44 -2.56
N GLY A 20 8.03 -2.53 -2.91
CA GLY A 20 9.12 -2.84 -3.83
C GLY A 20 8.66 -2.97 -5.27
N ILE A 21 7.64 -2.22 -5.68
CA ILE A 21 7.12 -2.28 -7.04
C ILE A 21 7.07 -0.89 -7.63
N GLY A 22 6.88 -0.83 -8.93
CA GLY A 22 6.77 0.44 -9.61
C GLY A 22 5.36 1.01 -9.56
N ARG A 23 5.22 2.25 -10.01
CA ARG A 23 3.94 2.95 -9.95
C ARG A 23 2.90 2.33 -10.84
N VAL A 24 3.31 1.88 -12.03
CA VAL A 24 2.36 1.28 -12.97
C VAL A 24 1.71 0.06 -12.33
N LYS A 25 2.55 -0.78 -11.72
CA LYS A 25 2.01 -1.98 -11.07
C LYS A 25 1.11 -1.63 -9.89
N LEU A 26 1.49 -0.61 -9.13
CA LEU A 26 0.67 -0.20 -8.00
C LEU A 26 -0.70 0.26 -8.46
N TYR A 27 -0.76 1.08 -9.52
CA TYR A 27 -2.04 1.55 -10.02
C TYR A 27 -2.87 0.41 -10.61
N GLU A 28 -2.23 -0.58 -11.20
CA GLU A 28 -2.95 -1.76 -11.65
C GLU A 28 -3.61 -2.49 -10.49
N LEU A 29 -2.91 -2.61 -9.39
CA LEU A 29 -3.47 -3.28 -8.22
C LEU A 29 -4.64 -2.50 -7.65
N ILE A 30 -4.53 -1.19 -7.63
CA ILE A 30 -5.61 -0.35 -7.14
C ILE A 30 -6.80 -0.46 -8.09
N GLY A 31 -6.56 -0.40 -9.39
CA GLY A 31 -7.62 -0.45 -10.37
C GLY A 31 -8.37 -1.77 -10.38
N SER A 32 -7.69 -2.87 -10.08
CA SER A 32 -8.31 -4.17 -10.07
C SER A 32 -8.95 -4.50 -8.72
N GLY A 33 -8.82 -3.62 -7.74
CA GLY A 33 -9.42 -3.86 -6.43
C GLY A 33 -8.60 -4.72 -5.50
N GLN A 34 -7.42 -5.13 -5.92
CA GLN A 34 -6.58 -5.96 -5.08
C GLN A 34 -5.95 -5.17 -3.95
N LEU A 35 -5.79 -3.88 -4.14
CA LEU A 35 -5.19 -3.03 -3.13
C LEU A 35 -6.09 -1.82 -3.00
N ARG A 36 -6.55 -1.51 -1.81
CA ARG A 36 -7.47 -0.40 -1.60
C ARG A 36 -6.77 0.83 -1.11
N GLY A 37 -7.17 1.97 -1.61
CA GLY A 37 -6.64 3.23 -1.14
C GLY A 37 -7.78 4.21 -0.93
N PHE A 38 -7.44 5.40 -0.46
CA PHE A 38 -8.43 6.44 -0.29
C PHE A 38 -7.77 7.77 -0.60
N LYS A 39 -8.58 8.80 -0.74
CA LYS A 39 -8.07 10.12 -1.05
C LYS A 39 -8.37 11.09 0.06
N VAL A 40 -7.41 11.94 0.34
CA VAL A 40 -7.63 13.07 1.22
C VAL A 40 -7.34 14.29 0.36
N GLY A 41 -8.37 15.04 0.00
CA GLY A 41 -8.23 16.09 -0.98
C GLY A 41 -7.78 15.47 -2.29
N ASN A 42 -6.65 15.93 -2.80
CA ASN A 42 -6.13 15.39 -4.04
C ASN A 42 -5.10 14.30 -3.83
N LYS A 43 -4.84 13.94 -2.59
CA LYS A 43 -3.77 13.02 -2.32
C LYS A 43 -4.30 11.61 -2.14
N ARG A 44 -3.80 10.68 -2.92
CA ARG A 44 -4.16 9.28 -2.77
C ARG A 44 -3.23 8.63 -1.76
N LEU A 45 -3.82 7.94 -0.81
CA LEU A 45 -3.07 7.28 0.26
C LEU A 45 -3.45 5.81 0.32
N ILE A 46 -2.49 4.97 0.66
CA ILE A 46 -2.72 3.54 0.80
C ILE A 46 -2.47 3.18 2.27
N PRO A 47 -3.46 2.65 2.97
CA PRO A 47 -3.26 2.31 4.38
C PRO A 47 -2.16 1.27 4.56
N GLU A 48 -1.40 1.41 5.61
CA GLU A 48 -0.36 0.44 5.91
C GLU A 48 -0.96 -0.96 6.09
N SER A 49 -2.14 -1.04 6.72
CA SER A 49 -2.79 -2.33 6.91
C SER A 49 -3.13 -3.00 5.60
N GLU A 50 -3.46 -2.22 4.56
CA GLU A 50 -3.73 -2.79 3.25
C GLU A 50 -2.47 -3.35 2.62
N LEU A 51 -1.36 -2.66 2.80
CA LEU A 51 -0.09 -3.16 2.27
C LEU A 51 0.27 -4.48 2.92
N GLN A 52 0.08 -4.57 4.23
CA GLN A 52 0.40 -5.79 4.94
C GLN A 52 -0.56 -6.93 4.57
N ARG A 53 -1.84 -6.61 4.45
CA ARG A 53 -2.82 -7.62 4.05
C ARG A 53 -2.51 -8.16 2.65
N PHE A 54 -2.16 -7.26 1.74
CA PHE A 54 -1.85 -7.65 0.36
C PHE A 54 -0.66 -8.61 0.33
N VAL A 55 0.40 -8.28 1.06
CA VAL A 55 1.58 -9.12 1.09
C VAL A 55 1.23 -10.49 1.71
N ALA A 56 0.49 -10.47 2.80
CA ALA A 56 0.13 -11.71 3.47
C ALA A 56 -0.69 -12.62 2.57
N GLU A 57 -1.63 -12.03 1.83
CA GLU A 57 -2.45 -12.83 0.93
C GLU A 57 -1.64 -13.41 -0.22
N ARG A 58 -0.69 -12.62 -0.73
CA ARG A 58 0.15 -13.12 -1.81
C ARG A 58 1.05 -14.22 -1.33
N MET A 59 1.55 -14.11 -0.11
CA MET A 59 2.40 -15.16 0.44
C MET A 59 1.62 -16.46 0.60
N GLU A 60 0.35 -16.32 1.00
CA GLU A 60 -0.44 -17.51 1.14
C GLU A 60 -0.83 -18.13 -0.18
N ALA A 61 -1.11 -17.32 -1.16
CA ALA A 61 -1.51 -17.84 -2.43
C ALA A 61 -0.36 -18.42 -3.20
N GLY A 62 0.77 -18.08 -2.82
CA GLY A 62 1.68 -18.64 -3.37
C GLY A 62 2.65 -18.71 -3.90
N GLN A 63 2.79 -18.78 -3.64
CA GLN A 63 3.52 -19.01 -4.02
C GLN A 63 3.98 -19.19 -4.71
#